data_2f3c6042cfe93e892c381a71dd2a789a
#
_entry.id   2f3c6042cfe93e892c381a71dd2a789a
#
_cell.length_a   1.000
_cell.length_b   1.000
_cell.length_c   1.000
_cell.angle_alpha   90.00
_cell.angle_beta   90.00
_cell.angle_gamma   90.00
#
_symmetry.space_group_name_H-M   'P 1'
#
loop_
_entity.id
_entity.type
_entity.pdbx_description
1 polymer ?
#
loop_
_entity_poly.entity_id
_entity_poly.type
_entity_poly.pdbx_seq_one_letter_code
_entity_poly.pdbx_strand_id
1 'polypeptide(L)'
;MMRLQNRKILAAVVAALLLIPAALSIAADGPSVSVTADRLDYNGKTQVATATGNVVIVRDQATMTGNKAVYNLQTAEADMEGNVAVSQPDMQLNADKLHSTNKNYIVATGSVRAVNGDKKANGDKIEYYLDQDYSIITGNGYLEAQGSQLWADHIDAWFKQIKAVGTGNVHIESPKDNLIAYANQAVYTQTPNLNDGVIHLTGNVNATQNGNSLTGDNVLIRLADNSVQTMSRSTVVIMPGSE
;
A
#
# COMPACT_ATOMS: atom_id res chain seq x y z
N MET A 1 -22.06 -18.82 -5.99
CA MET A 1 -21.31 -18.37 -7.15
C MET A 1 -21.04 -16.86 -7.01
N MET A 2 -20.32 -16.44 -5.95
CA MET A 2 -20.17 -15.02 -5.59
C MET A 2 -18.94 -14.83 -4.67
N ARG A 3 -17.73 -15.16 -5.15
CA ARG A 3 -16.47 -15.01 -4.37
C ARG A 3 -15.23 -14.68 -5.21
N LEU A 4 -15.38 -14.16 -6.43
CA LEU A 4 -14.24 -13.87 -7.32
C LEU A 4 -13.97 -12.37 -7.53
N GLN A 5 -14.68 -11.47 -6.88
CA GLN A 5 -14.61 -10.02 -7.15
C GLN A 5 -13.61 -9.24 -6.28
N ASN A 6 -13.15 -9.76 -5.14
CA ASN A 6 -12.34 -8.97 -4.19
C ASN A 6 -10.82 -8.96 -4.48
N ARG A 7 -10.36 -9.55 -5.58
CA ARG A 7 -8.92 -9.70 -5.88
C ARG A 7 -8.28 -8.60 -6.72
N LYS A 8 -9.07 -7.68 -7.28
CA LYS A 8 -8.57 -6.65 -8.21
C LYS A 8 -8.46 -5.25 -7.60
N ILE A 9 -8.73 -5.09 -6.32
CA ILE A 9 -9.07 -3.78 -5.75
C ILE A 9 -7.86 -2.91 -5.41
N LEU A 10 -6.73 -3.48 -5.00
CA LEU A 10 -5.54 -2.66 -4.70
C LEU A 10 -4.87 -2.12 -5.97
N ALA A 11 -4.90 -2.89 -7.06
CA ALA A 11 -4.43 -2.44 -8.37
C ALA A 11 -5.32 -1.35 -8.99
N ALA A 12 -6.61 -1.34 -8.67
CA ALA A 12 -7.58 -0.37 -9.22
C ALA A 12 -7.34 1.06 -8.71
N VAL A 13 -6.82 1.21 -7.51
CA VAL A 13 -6.53 2.49 -6.87
C VAL A 13 -5.55 3.33 -7.66
N VAL A 14 -4.54 2.67 -8.15
CA VAL A 14 -3.43 3.29 -8.83
C VAL A 14 -3.73 3.38 -10.32
N ALA A 15 -4.51 2.44 -10.86
CA ALA A 15 -4.95 2.47 -12.26
C ALA A 15 -5.85 3.67 -12.60
N ALA A 16 -6.59 4.23 -11.64
CA ALA A 16 -7.42 5.41 -11.91
C ALA A 16 -6.60 6.68 -12.19
N LEU A 17 -5.41 6.79 -11.58
CA LEU A 17 -4.45 7.87 -11.89
C LEU A 17 -3.82 7.73 -13.26
N LEU A 18 -3.67 6.50 -13.76
CA LEU A 18 -2.96 6.19 -14.98
C LEU A 18 -3.78 6.32 -16.24
N LEU A 19 -5.05 6.50 -16.12
CA LEU A 19 -5.95 6.57 -17.27
C LEU A 19 -6.31 8.03 -17.61
N ILE A 20 -5.38 8.99 -17.47
CA ILE A 20 -5.47 10.17 -18.31
C ILE A 20 -4.93 9.70 -19.69
N PRO A 21 -5.76 9.23 -20.63
CA PRO A 21 -5.25 8.91 -21.94
C PRO A 21 -4.78 10.21 -22.57
N ALA A 22 -3.67 10.15 -23.26
CA ALA A 22 -3.29 11.13 -24.27
C ALA A 22 -4.36 11.13 -25.37
N ALA A 23 -5.51 11.69 -25.11
CA ALA A 23 -6.53 11.89 -26.10
C ALA A 23 -7.35 13.12 -25.72
N LEU A 24 -6.83 14.29 -26.05
CA LEU A 24 -7.63 15.27 -26.76
C LEU A 24 -7.93 14.72 -28.19
N SER A 25 -8.24 13.48 -28.33
CA SER A 25 -8.92 12.97 -29.52
C SER A 25 -10.40 12.96 -29.21
N ILE A 26 -11.12 13.80 -29.92
CA ILE A 26 -12.55 13.74 -30.13
C ILE A 26 -12.88 12.35 -30.73
N ALA A 27 -12.87 11.34 -29.89
CA ALA A 27 -13.32 9.99 -30.21
C ALA A 27 -14.36 9.58 -29.17
N ALA A 28 -15.53 9.30 -29.60
CA ALA A 28 -16.80 9.31 -28.91
C ALA A 28 -17.08 8.17 -27.92
N ASP A 29 -16.11 7.35 -27.49
CA ASP A 29 -16.38 6.17 -26.64
C ASP A 29 -15.34 5.91 -25.51
N GLY A 30 -14.58 6.91 -25.07
CA GLY A 30 -13.68 6.79 -23.92
C GLY A 30 -14.29 7.42 -22.65
N PRO A 31 -13.86 6.98 -21.43
CA PRO A 31 -14.31 7.61 -20.20
C PRO A 31 -13.97 9.11 -20.19
N SER A 32 -14.97 9.95 -19.89
CA SER A 32 -14.79 11.39 -19.88
C SER A 32 -13.89 11.79 -18.70
N VAL A 33 -12.90 12.65 -18.94
CA VAL A 33 -12.09 13.29 -17.91
C VAL A 33 -12.51 14.76 -17.83
N SER A 34 -12.90 15.19 -16.64
CA SER A 34 -13.18 16.60 -16.35
C SER A 34 -12.08 17.16 -15.47
N VAL A 35 -11.55 18.32 -15.85
CA VAL A 35 -10.55 19.06 -15.07
C VAL A 35 -11.10 20.45 -14.80
N THR A 36 -11.18 20.82 -13.52
CA THR A 36 -11.56 22.15 -13.06
C THR A 36 -10.40 22.71 -12.24
N ALA A 37 -10.07 23.99 -12.47
CA ALA A 37 -9.04 24.71 -11.74
C ALA A 37 -9.27 26.22 -11.87
N ASP A 38 -8.62 27.05 -11.04
CA ASP A 38 -8.68 28.50 -11.18
C ASP A 38 -7.99 28.96 -12.48
N ARG A 39 -6.96 28.20 -12.91
CA ARG A 39 -6.24 28.46 -14.15
C ARG A 39 -5.86 27.17 -14.85
N LEU A 40 -6.06 27.12 -16.17
CA LEU A 40 -5.66 26.05 -17.06
C LEU A 40 -4.74 26.60 -18.15
N ASP A 41 -3.55 26.05 -18.29
CA ASP A 41 -2.56 26.37 -19.32
C ASP A 41 -2.25 25.12 -20.13
N TYR A 42 -2.10 25.26 -21.45
CA TYR A 42 -1.64 24.20 -22.33
C TYR A 42 -0.56 24.73 -23.30
N ASN A 43 0.58 24.06 -23.32
CA ASN A 43 1.66 24.35 -24.27
C ASN A 43 1.68 23.30 -25.38
N GLY A 44 1.24 23.67 -26.58
CA GLY A 44 1.15 22.76 -27.73
C GLY A 44 2.51 22.30 -28.29
N LYS A 45 3.62 23.01 -27.98
CA LYS A 45 4.97 22.57 -28.42
C LYS A 45 5.54 21.49 -27.50
N THR A 46 5.39 21.65 -26.18
CA THR A 46 5.87 20.69 -25.19
C THR A 46 4.81 19.64 -24.86
N GLN A 47 3.59 19.83 -25.32
CA GLN A 47 2.41 19.00 -25.01
C GLN A 47 2.17 18.83 -23.50
N VAL A 48 2.43 19.89 -22.73
CA VAL A 48 2.23 19.92 -21.28
C VAL A 48 0.98 20.73 -20.96
N ALA A 49 0.08 20.12 -20.21
CA ALA A 49 -1.07 20.77 -19.57
C ALA A 49 -0.77 21.04 -18.11
N THR A 50 -1.14 22.23 -17.62
CA THR A 50 -0.98 22.64 -16.22
C THR A 50 -2.30 23.19 -15.71
N ALA A 51 -2.78 22.67 -14.59
CA ALA A 51 -3.90 23.19 -13.81
C ALA A 51 -3.37 23.77 -12.50
N THR A 52 -3.82 24.95 -12.11
CA THR A 52 -3.35 25.63 -10.90
C THR A 52 -4.52 26.23 -10.14
N GLY A 53 -4.51 26.07 -8.81
CA GLY A 53 -5.53 26.58 -7.89
C GLY A 53 -6.80 25.73 -7.88
N ASN A 54 -7.17 25.22 -6.70
CA ASN A 54 -8.39 24.45 -6.49
C ASN A 54 -8.63 23.36 -7.55
N VAL A 55 -7.57 22.60 -7.87
CA VAL A 55 -7.63 21.60 -8.92
C VAL A 55 -8.54 20.45 -8.51
N VAL A 56 -9.51 20.13 -9.36
CA VAL A 56 -10.39 18.96 -9.25
C VAL A 56 -10.36 18.22 -10.57
N ILE A 57 -9.97 16.97 -10.54
CA ILE A 57 -9.99 16.06 -11.69
C ILE A 57 -10.99 14.95 -11.39
N VAL A 58 -11.97 14.78 -12.26
CA VAL A 58 -12.98 13.72 -12.15
C VAL A 58 -12.86 12.81 -13.35
N ARG A 59 -12.80 11.51 -13.07
CA ARG A 59 -12.83 10.48 -14.09
C ARG A 59 -13.61 9.27 -13.59
N ASP A 60 -14.65 8.89 -14.28
CA ASP A 60 -15.56 7.83 -13.85
C ASP A 60 -16.05 8.07 -12.42
N GLN A 61 -15.69 7.16 -11.49
CA GLN A 61 -16.01 7.27 -10.07
C GLN A 61 -14.85 7.82 -9.23
N ALA A 62 -13.72 8.19 -9.87
CA ALA A 62 -12.57 8.74 -9.19
C ALA A 62 -12.61 10.27 -9.18
N THR A 63 -12.33 10.86 -8.02
CA THR A 63 -12.10 12.29 -7.85
C THR A 63 -10.73 12.51 -7.26
N MET A 64 -9.96 13.40 -7.87
CA MET A 64 -8.65 13.83 -7.36
C MET A 64 -8.67 15.33 -7.14
N THR A 65 -8.13 15.79 -6.02
CA THR A 65 -8.02 17.20 -5.67
C THR A 65 -6.60 17.55 -5.27
N GLY A 66 -6.19 18.79 -5.53
CA GLY A 66 -4.88 19.32 -5.18
C GLY A 66 -4.75 20.81 -5.53
N ASN A 67 -3.58 21.38 -5.28
CA ASN A 67 -3.35 22.81 -5.59
C ASN A 67 -2.82 23.01 -7.01
N LYS A 68 -2.11 22.01 -7.55
CA LYS A 68 -1.54 22.05 -8.89
C LYS A 68 -1.48 20.65 -9.48
N ALA A 69 -1.78 20.54 -10.78
CA ALA A 69 -1.56 19.33 -11.55
C ALA A 69 -0.83 19.67 -12.84
N VAL A 70 0.11 18.81 -13.23
CA VAL A 70 0.86 18.90 -14.50
C VAL A 70 0.74 17.56 -15.20
N TYR A 71 0.44 17.57 -16.48
CA TYR A 71 0.37 16.38 -17.29
C TYR A 71 1.15 16.57 -18.59
N ASN A 72 2.09 15.67 -18.86
CA ASN A 72 2.84 15.62 -20.09
C ASN A 72 2.24 14.56 -21.01
N LEU A 73 1.64 15.01 -22.13
CA LEU A 73 0.96 14.13 -23.09
C LEU A 73 1.95 13.26 -23.87
N GLN A 74 3.22 13.68 -24.02
CA GLN A 74 4.24 12.90 -24.76
C GLN A 74 4.75 11.73 -23.95
N THR A 75 5.04 11.97 -22.64
CA THR A 75 5.61 10.95 -21.75
C THR A 75 4.54 10.20 -20.98
N ALA A 76 3.29 10.69 -20.97
CA ALA A 76 2.19 10.22 -20.14
C ALA A 76 2.53 10.27 -18.63
N GLU A 77 3.37 11.25 -18.23
CA GLU A 77 3.69 11.53 -16.84
C GLU A 77 2.70 12.53 -16.25
N ALA A 78 2.33 12.31 -15.00
CA ALA A 78 1.45 13.20 -14.27
C ALA A 78 2.02 13.52 -12.89
N ASP A 79 1.95 14.79 -12.53
CA ASP A 79 2.28 15.30 -11.20
C ASP A 79 1.06 15.98 -10.60
N MET A 80 0.80 15.76 -9.32
CA MET A 80 -0.15 16.52 -8.52
C MET A 80 0.48 16.88 -7.19
N GLU A 81 0.32 18.13 -6.77
CA GLU A 81 0.93 18.64 -5.55
C GLU A 81 0.01 19.58 -4.77
N GLY A 82 0.25 19.63 -3.46
CA GLY A 82 -0.45 20.49 -2.50
C GLY A 82 -1.79 19.92 -2.04
N ASN A 83 -1.80 19.30 -0.84
CA ASN A 83 -2.99 18.70 -0.24
C ASN A 83 -3.69 17.71 -1.19
N VAL A 84 -2.91 16.80 -1.76
CA VAL A 84 -3.45 15.82 -2.70
C VAL A 84 -4.40 14.87 -1.99
N ALA A 85 -5.63 14.76 -2.50
CA ALA A 85 -6.58 13.74 -2.08
C ALA A 85 -7.13 13.02 -3.31
N VAL A 86 -7.18 11.68 -3.22
CA VAL A 86 -7.80 10.80 -4.22
C VAL A 86 -8.91 10.04 -3.54
N SER A 87 -10.10 10.03 -4.14
CA SER A 87 -11.28 9.34 -3.62
C SER A 87 -11.93 8.49 -4.71
N GLN A 88 -12.24 7.26 -4.36
CA GLN A 88 -13.05 6.30 -5.12
C GLN A 88 -14.01 5.60 -4.14
N PRO A 89 -15.04 4.84 -4.57
CA PRO A 89 -16.01 4.23 -3.66
C PRO A 89 -15.42 3.46 -2.48
N ASP A 90 -14.37 2.66 -2.71
CA ASP A 90 -13.75 1.83 -1.66
C ASP A 90 -12.34 2.30 -1.30
N MET A 91 -11.87 3.43 -1.86
CA MET A 91 -10.50 3.88 -1.71
C MET A 91 -10.35 5.36 -1.44
N GLN A 92 -9.43 5.69 -0.54
CA GLN A 92 -8.97 7.04 -0.28
C GLN A 92 -7.44 7.07 -0.19
N LEU A 93 -6.83 8.12 -0.74
CA LEU A 93 -5.41 8.41 -0.56
C LEU A 93 -5.24 9.90 -0.29
N ASN A 94 -4.39 10.23 0.69
CA ASN A 94 -3.96 11.59 0.98
C ASN A 94 -2.43 11.65 0.96
N ALA A 95 -1.88 12.73 0.39
CA ALA A 95 -0.44 12.96 0.30
C ALA A 95 -0.16 14.46 0.07
N ASP A 96 1.10 14.89 0.19
CA ASP A 96 1.49 16.23 -0.25
C ASP A 96 1.72 16.27 -1.75
N LYS A 97 2.26 15.18 -2.31
CA LYS A 97 2.54 15.04 -3.74
C LYS A 97 2.23 13.63 -4.24
N LEU A 98 1.84 13.57 -5.49
CA LEU A 98 1.64 12.35 -6.23
C LEU A 98 2.29 12.50 -7.61
N HIS A 99 3.09 11.51 -7.99
CA HIS A 99 3.72 11.44 -9.31
C HIS A 99 3.47 10.08 -9.93
N SER A 100 3.21 10.06 -11.24
CA SER A 100 3.05 8.81 -11.99
C SER A 100 3.82 8.85 -13.29
N THR A 101 4.44 7.72 -13.67
CA THR A 101 5.16 7.54 -14.93
C THR A 101 4.57 6.39 -15.73
N ASN A 102 4.40 6.61 -17.04
CA ASN A 102 4.13 5.55 -18.03
C ASN A 102 3.11 4.46 -17.63
N LYS A 103 2.10 4.80 -16.83
CA LYS A 103 1.04 3.89 -16.39
C LYS A 103 1.46 2.75 -15.45
N ASN A 104 2.75 2.60 -15.12
CA ASN A 104 3.25 1.43 -14.39
C ASN A 104 3.83 1.75 -13.02
N TYR A 105 4.18 3.01 -12.74
CA TYR A 105 4.78 3.43 -11.50
C TYR A 105 4.09 4.68 -10.94
N ILE A 106 3.82 4.65 -9.65
CA ILE A 106 3.26 5.78 -8.92
C ILE A 106 4.00 5.94 -7.61
N VAL A 107 4.23 7.18 -7.24
CA VAL A 107 4.78 7.52 -5.95
C VAL A 107 3.96 8.64 -5.30
N ALA A 108 3.57 8.42 -4.06
CA ALA A 108 3.00 9.41 -3.16
C ALA A 108 4.03 9.77 -2.09
N THR A 109 4.14 11.05 -1.75
CA THR A 109 5.08 11.54 -0.73
C THR A 109 4.41 12.57 0.18
N GLY A 110 4.93 12.67 1.41
CA GLY A 110 4.46 13.61 2.42
C GLY A 110 3.27 13.07 3.22
N SER A 111 3.57 12.42 4.37
CA SER A 111 2.57 11.88 5.31
C SER A 111 1.45 11.09 4.61
N VAL A 112 1.85 10.17 3.74
CA VAL A 112 0.93 9.40 2.90
C VAL A 112 0.03 8.53 3.75
N ARG A 113 -1.27 8.56 3.45
CA ARG A 113 -2.28 7.68 4.02
C ARG A 113 -3.14 7.12 2.91
N ALA A 114 -3.20 5.81 2.83
CA ALA A 114 -4.02 5.09 1.86
C ALA A 114 -4.93 4.10 2.58
N VAL A 115 -6.19 4.07 2.18
CA VAL A 115 -7.20 3.12 2.66
C VAL A 115 -7.86 2.49 1.43
N ASN A 116 -8.06 1.18 1.46
CA ASN A 116 -8.76 0.45 0.42
C ASN A 116 -9.50 -0.74 1.02
N GLY A 117 -10.80 -0.58 1.23
CA GLY A 117 -11.60 -1.54 1.96
C GLY A 117 -11.06 -1.77 3.38
N ASP A 118 -10.64 -2.99 3.66
CA ASP A 118 -10.07 -3.42 4.94
C ASP A 118 -8.55 -3.20 5.06
N LYS A 119 -7.91 -2.65 4.01
CA LYS A 119 -6.46 -2.43 3.97
C LYS A 119 -6.11 -0.98 4.23
N LYS A 120 -5.05 -0.75 4.99
CA LYS A 120 -4.50 0.57 5.24
C LYS A 120 -2.99 0.55 5.06
N ALA A 121 -2.46 1.63 4.49
CA ALA A 121 -1.02 1.84 4.37
C ALA A 121 -0.69 3.29 4.70
N ASN A 122 0.31 3.52 5.55
CA ASN A 122 0.83 4.85 5.86
C ASN A 122 2.34 4.85 5.76
N GLY A 123 2.91 6.02 5.47
CA GLY A 123 4.36 6.22 5.43
C GLY A 123 4.71 7.63 4.97
N ASP A 124 5.97 7.99 5.02
CA ASP A 124 6.44 9.27 4.48
C ASP A 124 6.45 9.23 2.95
N LYS A 125 6.62 8.03 2.39
CA LYS A 125 6.60 7.74 0.96
C LYS A 125 5.99 6.36 0.71
N ILE A 126 5.11 6.28 -0.29
CA ILE A 126 4.57 5.02 -0.81
C ILE A 126 4.81 4.98 -2.32
N GLU A 127 5.47 3.93 -2.79
CA GLU A 127 5.70 3.62 -4.20
C GLU A 127 4.86 2.40 -4.58
N TYR A 128 4.33 2.41 -5.78
CA TYR A 128 3.56 1.28 -6.30
C TYR A 128 3.93 0.97 -7.75
N TYR A 129 4.20 -0.30 -8.01
CA TYR A 129 4.55 -0.87 -9.30
C TYR A 129 3.39 -1.74 -9.78
N LEU A 130 2.61 -1.22 -10.72
CA LEU A 130 1.35 -1.83 -11.14
C LEU A 130 1.50 -3.21 -11.75
N ASP A 131 2.50 -3.39 -12.62
CA ASP A 131 2.72 -4.66 -13.34
C ASP A 131 3.05 -5.79 -12.37
N GLN A 132 3.75 -5.45 -11.29
CA GLN A 132 4.21 -6.39 -10.28
C GLN A 132 3.22 -6.56 -9.13
N ASP A 133 2.20 -5.68 -9.04
CA ASP A 133 1.31 -5.57 -7.89
C ASP A 133 2.12 -5.49 -6.58
N TYR A 134 3.12 -4.59 -6.60
CA TYR A 134 4.15 -4.45 -5.59
C TYR A 134 4.19 -3.02 -5.07
N SER A 135 4.30 -2.87 -3.75
CA SER A 135 4.44 -1.58 -3.08
C SER A 135 5.65 -1.54 -2.18
N ILE A 136 6.27 -0.36 -2.09
CA ILE A 136 7.28 -0.01 -1.11
C ILE A 136 6.74 1.11 -0.23
N ILE A 137 6.78 0.92 1.09
CA ILE A 137 6.42 1.93 2.08
C ILE A 137 7.68 2.29 2.85
N THR A 138 8.03 3.55 2.91
CA THR A 138 9.26 4.02 3.54
C THR A 138 8.97 5.17 4.51
N GLY A 139 9.66 5.17 5.64
CA GLY A 139 9.53 6.18 6.70
C GLY A 139 8.23 6.01 7.49
N ASN A 140 8.34 5.59 8.76
CA ASN A 140 7.20 5.31 9.63
C ASN A 140 6.16 4.38 8.95
N GLY A 141 6.67 3.34 8.29
CA GLY A 141 5.84 2.44 7.49
C GLY A 141 4.82 1.69 8.34
N TYR A 142 3.58 1.69 7.87
CA TYR A 142 2.46 0.95 8.44
C TYR A 142 1.68 0.25 7.34
N LEU A 143 1.36 -1.00 7.57
CA LEU A 143 0.51 -1.81 6.70
C LEU A 143 -0.49 -2.60 7.55
N GLU A 144 -1.77 -2.45 7.27
CA GLU A 144 -2.85 -3.25 7.87
C GLU A 144 -3.56 -4.03 6.77
N ALA A 145 -3.75 -5.31 6.99
CA ALA A 145 -4.53 -6.18 6.10
C ALA A 145 -5.11 -7.36 6.90
N GLN A 146 -6.37 -7.71 6.63
CA GLN A 146 -7.06 -8.83 7.27
C GLN A 146 -7.03 -8.77 8.82
N GLY A 147 -7.02 -7.56 9.39
CA GLY A 147 -6.99 -7.33 10.83
C GLY A 147 -5.62 -7.52 11.49
N SER A 148 -4.57 -7.80 10.73
CA SER A 148 -3.18 -7.84 11.21
C SER A 148 -2.44 -6.57 10.78
N GLN A 149 -1.51 -6.12 11.60
CA GLN A 149 -0.82 -4.85 11.50
C GLN A 149 0.69 -5.07 11.51
N LEU A 150 1.39 -4.34 10.65
CA LEU A 150 2.86 -4.34 10.55
C LEU A 150 3.36 -2.90 10.55
N TRP A 151 4.28 -2.58 11.46
CA TRP A 151 5.07 -1.34 11.45
C TRP A 151 6.52 -1.69 11.17
N ALA A 152 7.19 -0.88 10.36
CA ALA A 152 8.64 -0.98 10.10
C ALA A 152 9.17 0.32 9.48
N ASP A 153 10.49 0.50 9.47
CA ASP A 153 11.11 1.63 8.78
C ASP A 153 10.93 1.52 7.26
N HIS A 154 10.93 0.28 6.75
CA HIS A 154 10.73 -0.06 5.35
C HIS A 154 9.87 -1.31 5.22
N ILE A 155 8.84 -1.25 4.35
CA ILE A 155 7.94 -2.37 4.07
C ILE A 155 7.88 -2.59 2.57
N ASP A 156 8.18 -3.82 2.15
CA ASP A 156 7.92 -4.34 0.80
C ASP A 156 6.67 -5.21 0.82
N ALA A 157 5.71 -5.00 -0.07
CA ALA A 157 4.47 -5.76 -0.12
C ALA A 157 4.14 -6.22 -1.56
N TRP A 158 4.00 -7.53 -1.75
CA TRP A 158 3.59 -8.18 -3.00
C TRP A 158 2.18 -8.74 -2.83
N PHE A 159 1.18 -8.05 -3.37
CA PHE A 159 -0.21 -8.38 -3.08
C PHE A 159 -0.70 -9.65 -3.78
N LYS A 160 -0.24 -9.91 -5.01
CA LYS A 160 -0.55 -11.17 -5.72
C LYS A 160 0.04 -12.41 -5.05
N GLN A 161 1.22 -12.24 -4.44
CA GLN A 161 1.94 -13.32 -3.79
C GLN A 161 1.55 -13.48 -2.32
N ILE A 162 0.77 -12.54 -1.76
CA ILE A 162 0.44 -12.43 -0.34
C ILE A 162 1.73 -12.53 0.49
N LYS A 163 2.66 -11.62 0.20
CA LYS A 163 3.96 -11.52 0.85
C LYS A 163 4.20 -10.09 1.32
N ALA A 164 4.72 -9.95 2.54
CA ALA A 164 5.22 -8.68 3.04
C ALA A 164 6.58 -8.89 3.72
N VAL A 165 7.46 -7.90 3.59
CA VAL A 165 8.76 -7.85 4.28
C VAL A 165 8.86 -6.52 5.00
N GLY A 166 8.96 -6.57 6.34
CA GLY A 166 9.27 -5.40 7.17
C GLY A 166 10.74 -5.42 7.55
N THR A 167 11.42 -4.30 7.44
CA THR A 167 12.83 -4.16 7.81
C THR A 167 13.04 -2.90 8.66
N GLY A 168 13.78 -3.03 9.75
CA GLY A 168 14.06 -1.97 10.71
C GLY A 168 12.88 -1.71 11.65
N ASN A 169 13.11 -1.78 12.96
CA ASN A 169 12.13 -1.51 14.01
C ASN A 169 10.79 -2.21 13.80
N VAL A 170 10.84 -3.48 13.41
CA VAL A 170 9.63 -4.25 13.09
C VAL A 170 8.79 -4.46 14.34
N HIS A 171 7.50 -4.15 14.24
CA HIS A 171 6.46 -4.48 15.18
C HIS A 171 5.28 -5.09 14.43
N ILE A 172 4.77 -6.21 14.91
CA ILE A 172 3.61 -6.92 14.35
C ILE A 172 2.56 -7.08 15.43
N GLU A 173 1.31 -6.81 15.09
CA GLU A 173 0.14 -7.17 15.89
C GLU A 173 -0.84 -7.97 15.03
N SER A 174 -1.22 -9.15 15.50
CA SER A 174 -2.29 -9.97 14.93
C SER A 174 -3.28 -10.36 16.02
N PRO A 175 -4.32 -9.53 16.26
CA PRO A 175 -5.31 -9.79 17.32
C PRO A 175 -6.02 -11.14 17.17
N LYS A 176 -6.32 -11.55 15.93
CA LYS A 176 -6.96 -12.85 15.66
C LYS A 176 -6.11 -14.06 16.07
N ASP A 177 -4.77 -13.90 16.07
CA ASP A 177 -3.81 -14.94 16.42
C ASP A 177 -3.24 -14.72 17.85
N ASN A 178 -3.75 -13.72 18.59
CA ASN A 178 -3.24 -13.26 19.89
C ASN A 178 -1.71 -13.07 19.87
N LEU A 179 -1.17 -12.51 18.76
CA LEU A 179 0.26 -12.36 18.51
C LEU A 179 0.68 -10.90 18.57
N ILE A 180 1.73 -10.62 19.34
CA ILE A 180 2.51 -9.38 19.29
C ILE A 180 3.96 -9.79 19.10
N ALA A 181 4.67 -9.19 18.15
CA ALA A 181 6.07 -9.52 17.88
C ALA A 181 6.90 -8.29 17.50
N TYR A 182 8.15 -8.30 17.92
CA TYR A 182 9.19 -7.32 17.59
C TYR A 182 10.40 -8.03 17.01
N ALA A 183 11.05 -7.43 16.01
CA ALA A 183 12.24 -7.97 15.35
C ALA A 183 13.00 -6.88 14.59
N ASN A 184 14.18 -7.20 14.06
CA ASN A 184 14.86 -6.33 13.11
C ASN A 184 14.29 -6.51 11.70
N GLN A 185 13.82 -7.73 11.37
CA GLN A 185 13.17 -8.03 10.11
C GLN A 185 12.04 -9.05 10.31
N ALA A 186 10.98 -8.92 9.53
CA ALA A 186 9.91 -9.90 9.42
C ALA A 186 9.61 -10.19 7.96
N VAL A 187 9.38 -11.45 7.64
CA VAL A 187 8.86 -11.90 6.34
C VAL A 187 7.56 -12.65 6.57
N TYR A 188 6.47 -12.11 6.06
CA TYR A 188 5.19 -12.79 6.01
C TYR A 188 4.95 -13.38 4.63
N THR A 189 4.48 -14.62 4.58
CA THR A 189 4.05 -15.28 3.35
C THR A 189 2.80 -16.11 3.61
N GLN A 190 1.92 -16.17 2.60
CA GLN A 190 0.72 -17.02 2.63
C GLN A 190 0.43 -17.51 1.22
N THR A 191 0.04 -18.77 1.09
CA THR A 191 -0.47 -19.30 -0.19
C THR A 191 -1.83 -18.67 -0.51
N PRO A 192 -2.02 -18.13 -1.71
CA PRO A 192 -3.32 -17.58 -2.09
C PRO A 192 -4.46 -18.57 -1.90
N ASN A 193 -5.53 -18.15 -1.19
CA ASN A 193 -6.73 -18.91 -0.83
C ASN A 193 -6.54 -20.01 0.25
N LEU A 194 -5.37 -20.13 0.85
CA LEU A 194 -5.13 -20.98 2.02
C LEU A 194 -5.01 -20.11 3.28
N ASN A 195 -5.22 -20.72 4.44
CA ASN A 195 -4.96 -20.07 5.73
C ASN A 195 -3.67 -20.64 6.33
N ASP A 196 -2.59 -20.59 5.55
CA ASP A 196 -1.28 -21.17 5.85
C ASP A 196 -0.21 -20.08 6.11
N GLY A 197 -0.62 -18.94 6.64
CA GLY A 197 0.27 -17.81 6.90
C GLY A 197 1.48 -18.20 7.75
N VAL A 198 2.66 -17.77 7.31
CA VAL A 198 3.94 -17.98 8.01
C VAL A 198 4.61 -16.64 8.22
N ILE A 199 5.09 -16.41 9.43
CA ILE A 199 5.91 -15.24 9.80
C ILE A 199 7.31 -15.74 10.17
N HIS A 200 8.32 -15.26 9.45
CA HIS A 200 9.72 -15.48 9.78
C HIS A 200 10.31 -14.18 10.35
N LEU A 201 10.72 -14.22 11.60
CA LEU A 201 11.30 -13.10 12.34
C LEU A 201 12.80 -13.31 12.50
N THR A 202 13.58 -12.27 12.25
CA THR A 202 15.05 -12.31 12.41
C THR A 202 15.58 -11.08 13.11
N GLY A 203 16.56 -11.30 14.01
CA GLY A 203 17.30 -10.30 14.78
C GLY A 203 16.50 -9.71 15.94
N ASN A 204 16.96 -9.89 17.15
CA ASN A 204 16.39 -9.37 18.39
C ASN A 204 14.90 -9.69 18.52
N VAL A 205 14.50 -10.91 18.22
CA VAL A 205 13.10 -11.31 18.26
C VAL A 205 12.58 -11.34 19.68
N ASN A 206 11.44 -10.70 19.91
CA ASN A 206 10.62 -10.80 21.10
C ASN A 206 9.17 -10.97 20.65
N ALA A 207 8.57 -12.12 20.91
CA ALA A 207 7.22 -12.45 20.51
C ALA A 207 6.39 -12.95 21.69
N THR A 208 5.14 -12.53 21.74
CA THR A 208 4.15 -13.04 22.69
C THR A 208 2.94 -13.54 21.92
N GLN A 209 2.57 -14.79 22.20
CA GLN A 209 1.40 -15.43 21.58
C GLN A 209 0.63 -16.22 22.64
N ASN A 210 -0.69 -16.00 22.76
CA ASN A 210 -1.55 -16.67 23.73
C ASN A 210 -0.99 -16.64 25.16
N GLY A 211 -0.38 -15.52 25.59
CA GLY A 211 0.22 -15.35 26.88
C GLY A 211 1.64 -15.96 27.05
N ASN A 212 2.08 -16.79 26.11
CA ASN A 212 3.45 -17.33 26.11
C ASN A 212 4.41 -16.35 25.45
N SER A 213 5.62 -16.21 25.99
CA SER A 213 6.64 -15.33 25.43
C SER A 213 7.85 -16.11 24.93
N LEU A 214 8.45 -15.58 23.85
CA LEU A 214 9.62 -16.15 23.21
C LEU A 214 10.60 -15.04 22.85
N THR A 215 11.89 -15.27 23.15
CA THR A 215 12.99 -14.41 22.72
C THR A 215 14.05 -15.23 21.99
N GLY A 216 14.64 -14.65 20.95
CA GLY A 216 15.68 -15.31 20.13
C GLY A 216 16.09 -14.46 18.94
N ASP A 217 16.87 -15.01 18.03
CA ASP A 217 17.34 -14.29 16.84
C ASP A 217 16.73 -14.80 15.53
N ASN A 218 16.14 -15.98 15.53
CA ASN A 218 15.57 -16.57 14.32
C ASN A 218 14.37 -17.45 14.69
N VAL A 219 13.17 -16.98 14.37
CA VAL A 219 11.91 -17.56 14.82
C VAL A 219 10.95 -17.67 13.64
N LEU A 220 10.36 -18.84 13.47
CA LEU A 220 9.33 -19.12 12.50
C LEU A 220 8.00 -19.37 13.23
N ILE A 221 6.97 -18.61 12.91
CA ILE A 221 5.61 -18.74 13.45
C ILE A 221 4.70 -19.21 12.31
N ARG A 222 3.97 -20.31 12.50
CA ARG A 222 2.94 -20.78 11.57
C ARG A 222 1.58 -20.46 12.16
N LEU A 223 0.80 -19.65 11.45
CA LEU A 223 -0.51 -19.18 11.93
C LEU A 223 -1.60 -20.25 11.80
N ALA A 224 -1.42 -21.22 10.90
CA ALA A 224 -2.40 -22.29 10.66
C ALA A 224 -2.62 -23.19 11.87
N ASP A 225 -1.57 -23.48 12.60
CA ASP A 225 -1.55 -24.42 13.74
C ASP A 225 -0.99 -23.81 15.03
N ASN A 226 -0.74 -22.49 15.02
CA ASN A 226 -0.14 -21.73 16.12
C ASN A 226 1.22 -22.30 16.57
N SER A 227 1.96 -22.98 15.66
CA SER A 227 3.26 -23.55 15.99
C SER A 227 4.37 -22.51 15.86
N VAL A 228 5.35 -22.62 16.75
CA VAL A 228 6.55 -21.78 16.78
C VAL A 228 7.79 -22.66 16.73
N GLN A 229 8.69 -22.33 15.82
CA GLN A 229 9.98 -23.01 15.68
C GLN A 229 11.10 -21.99 15.79
N THR A 230 12.10 -22.27 16.63
CA THR A 230 13.31 -21.45 16.74
C THR A 230 14.45 -22.12 15.99
N MET A 231 15.24 -21.33 15.26
CA MET A 231 16.40 -21.81 14.49
C MET A 231 17.72 -21.35 15.11
N SER A 232 17.69 -20.78 16.31
CA SER A 232 18.83 -20.29 17.07
C SER A 232 18.61 -20.54 18.55
N ARG A 233 19.61 -20.23 19.39
CA ARG A 233 19.43 -20.25 20.84
C ARG A 233 18.30 -19.27 21.23
N SER A 234 17.32 -19.78 21.96
CA SER A 234 16.09 -19.05 22.28
C SER A 234 15.63 -19.35 23.70
N THR A 235 14.86 -18.47 24.26
CA THR A 235 14.19 -18.66 25.55
C THR A 235 12.67 -18.61 25.33
N VAL A 236 11.98 -19.61 25.85
CA VAL A 236 10.52 -19.67 25.86
C VAL A 236 10.02 -19.66 27.31
N VAL A 237 9.09 -18.78 27.60
CA VAL A 237 8.37 -18.75 28.88
C VAL A 237 6.93 -19.14 28.62
N ILE A 238 6.51 -20.25 29.22
CA ILE A 238 5.14 -20.77 29.12
C ILE A 238 4.40 -20.39 30.39
N MET A 239 3.28 -19.70 30.26
CA MET A 239 2.41 -19.36 31.41
C MET A 239 1.44 -20.52 31.64
N PRO A 240 1.48 -21.21 32.79
CA PRO A 240 0.50 -22.24 33.11
C PRO A 240 -0.87 -21.58 33.32
N GLY A 241 -1.89 -22.00 32.57
CA GLY A 241 -3.29 -21.73 32.91
C GLY A 241 -3.97 -20.54 32.23
N SER A 242 -3.74 -20.31 30.94
CA SER A 242 -4.67 -19.54 30.11
C SER A 242 -5.48 -20.51 29.24
N GLU A 243 -6.42 -21.23 29.86
CA GLU A 243 -7.52 -21.89 29.14
C GLU A 243 -8.59 -20.86 28.78
#